data_fcdf48ee2d96fe81034175d8b680bacb
#
_entry.id   fcdf48ee2d96fe81034175d8b680bacb
#
_cell.length_a   1.000
_cell.length_b   1.000
_cell.length_c   1.000
_cell.angle_alpha   90.00
_cell.angle_beta   90.00
_cell.angle_gamma   90.00
#
_symmetry.space_group_name_H-M   'P 1'
#
loop_
_entity.id
_entity.type
_entity.pdbx_description
1 polymer ?
#
loop_
_entity_poly.entity_id
_entity_poly.type
_entity_poly.pdbx_seq_one_letter_code
_entity_poly.pdbx_strand_id
1 'polypeptide(L)'
;CFYATPCGHGCSIGAAFQTTTSLLPMAKATGNLEIITDAMVKSVAVNDDGKVTGVTYIDKKSANEHVLSADIVILAASACESARILLNSKHTKHPKGLANSSGQVGKNLMDSTGAWLGAQIPALKGRPRYNEDGHTGNHLFIPWWGHQAHAKGELDFPRGYHFEISSGFNQPGSGVSGDKRGYGLELKQ
;
A
#
# COMPACT_ATOMS: atom_id res chain seq x y z
N CYS A 1 -14.80 -12.71 -12.49
CA CYS A 1 -14.08 -11.96 -13.54
C CYS A 1 -14.29 -12.63 -14.89
N PHE A 2 -14.55 -11.86 -15.92
CA PHE A 2 -14.57 -12.30 -17.31
C PHE A 2 -13.71 -11.38 -18.20
N TYR A 3 -12.66 -10.85 -17.61
CA TYR A 3 -11.64 -10.02 -18.28
C TYR A 3 -12.18 -8.76 -18.97
N ALA A 4 -13.22 -8.17 -18.39
CA ALA A 4 -13.88 -6.98 -18.96
C ALA A 4 -12.96 -5.77 -19.13
N THR A 5 -12.03 -5.58 -18.19
CA THR A 5 -11.05 -4.50 -18.22
C THR A 5 -9.73 -4.94 -17.58
N PRO A 6 -8.60 -4.34 -17.98
CA PRO A 6 -7.33 -4.54 -17.30
C PRO A 6 -7.41 -4.11 -15.82
N CYS A 7 -7.03 -5.00 -14.91
CA CYS A 7 -7.14 -4.76 -13.45
C CYS A 7 -6.39 -3.49 -12.99
N GLY A 8 -5.23 -3.20 -13.58
CA GLY A 8 -4.42 -2.02 -13.25
C GLY A 8 -5.07 -0.67 -13.61
N HIS A 9 -6.11 -0.67 -14.42
CA HIS A 9 -6.86 0.52 -14.84
C HIS A 9 -8.19 0.70 -14.13
N GLY A 10 -8.44 -0.14 -13.14
CA GLY A 10 -9.72 -0.23 -12.47
C GLY A 10 -10.61 -1.31 -13.09
N CYS A 11 -11.29 -2.03 -12.23
CA CYS A 11 -12.18 -3.11 -12.64
C CYS A 11 -13.60 -2.56 -12.86
N SER A 12 -14.05 -2.52 -14.10
CA SER A 12 -15.38 -1.99 -14.46
C SER A 12 -16.54 -2.79 -13.87
N ILE A 13 -16.30 -4.06 -13.54
CA ILE A 13 -17.32 -4.98 -12.96
C ILE A 13 -17.11 -5.21 -11.45
N GLY A 14 -16.19 -4.51 -10.82
CA GLY A 14 -15.92 -4.67 -9.39
C GLY A 14 -15.36 -6.03 -8.95
N ALA A 15 -14.86 -6.86 -9.88
CA ALA A 15 -14.35 -8.20 -9.58
C ALA A 15 -12.97 -8.17 -8.90
N ALA A 16 -12.20 -7.10 -9.07
CA ALA A 16 -10.95 -6.92 -8.33
C ALA A 16 -11.26 -6.55 -6.89
N PHE A 17 -10.78 -7.37 -5.95
CA PHE A 17 -10.98 -7.10 -4.52
C PHE A 17 -10.22 -5.83 -4.10
N GLN A 18 -10.96 -4.87 -3.61
CA GLN A 18 -10.44 -3.64 -3.01
C GLN A 18 -11.32 -3.26 -1.83
N THR A 19 -10.74 -2.59 -0.84
CA THR A 19 -11.49 -2.11 0.33
C THR A 19 -12.69 -1.25 -0.08
N THR A 20 -12.50 -0.36 -1.04
CA THR A 20 -13.53 0.58 -1.52
C THR A 20 -14.67 -0.09 -2.27
N THR A 21 -14.41 -1.18 -2.98
CA THR A 21 -15.41 -1.87 -3.81
C THR A 21 -16.03 -3.08 -3.11
N SER A 22 -15.34 -3.67 -2.15
CA SER A 22 -15.76 -4.93 -1.53
C SER A 22 -16.17 -4.76 -0.07
N LEU A 23 -15.32 -4.15 0.78
CA LEU A 23 -15.56 -4.11 2.22
C LEU A 23 -16.37 -2.90 2.68
N LEU A 24 -16.05 -1.71 2.18
CA LEU A 24 -16.73 -0.48 2.62
C LEU A 24 -18.22 -0.46 2.29
N PRO A 25 -18.72 -0.93 1.12
CA PRO A 25 -20.14 -0.98 0.85
C PRO A 25 -20.88 -1.89 1.84
N MET A 26 -20.30 -3.05 2.15
CA MET A 26 -20.90 -3.99 3.12
C MET A 26 -20.90 -3.39 4.53
N ALA A 27 -19.79 -2.81 4.95
CA ALA A 27 -19.70 -2.17 6.26
C ALA A 27 -20.67 -0.98 6.38
N LYS A 28 -20.80 -0.17 5.33
CA LYS A 28 -21.74 0.94 5.30
C LYS A 28 -23.20 0.47 5.38
N ALA A 29 -23.54 -0.67 4.76
CA ALA A 29 -24.87 -1.25 4.81
C ALA A 29 -25.30 -1.69 6.22
N THR A 30 -24.37 -1.91 7.14
CA THR A 30 -24.67 -2.22 8.56
C THR A 30 -25.20 -1.02 9.35
N GLY A 31 -25.02 0.20 8.84
CA GLY A 31 -25.33 1.43 9.58
C GLY A 31 -24.33 1.78 10.70
N ASN A 32 -23.31 0.95 10.94
CA ASN A 32 -22.36 1.12 12.03
C ASN A 32 -20.99 1.69 11.58
N LEU A 33 -20.91 2.15 10.33
CA LEU A 33 -19.69 2.73 9.77
C LEU A 33 -19.87 4.23 9.55
N GLU A 34 -19.00 5.01 10.17
CA GLU A 34 -18.76 6.41 9.84
C GLU A 34 -17.39 6.58 9.21
N ILE A 35 -17.29 7.38 8.15
CA ILE A 35 -16.05 7.69 7.46
C ILE A 35 -15.83 9.20 7.49
N ILE A 36 -14.77 9.62 8.15
CA ILE A 36 -14.36 11.01 8.17
C ILE A 36 -13.23 11.19 7.16
N THR A 37 -13.52 11.91 6.09
CA THR A 37 -12.55 12.24 5.04
C THR A 37 -11.87 13.58 5.32
N ASP A 38 -10.77 13.87 4.60
CA ASP A 38 -9.99 15.09 4.79
C ASP A 38 -9.49 15.31 6.24
N ALA A 39 -9.35 14.22 6.98
CA ALA A 39 -8.92 14.18 8.37
C ALA A 39 -7.53 13.55 8.48
N MET A 40 -6.53 14.35 8.82
CA MET A 40 -5.16 13.86 9.03
C MET A 40 -4.95 13.54 10.50
N VAL A 41 -4.82 12.27 10.84
CA VAL A 41 -4.54 11.87 12.23
C VAL A 41 -3.17 12.37 12.64
N LYS A 42 -3.14 13.21 13.67
CA LYS A 42 -1.94 13.79 14.26
C LYS A 42 -1.31 12.85 15.28
N SER A 43 -2.12 12.38 16.22
CA SER A 43 -1.67 11.58 17.37
C SER A 43 -2.80 10.72 17.92
N VAL A 44 -2.44 9.70 18.68
CA VAL A 44 -3.36 8.97 19.55
C VAL A 44 -3.51 9.73 20.86
N ALA A 45 -4.74 9.94 21.29
CA ALA A 45 -5.06 10.59 22.56
C ALA A 45 -4.97 9.55 23.70
N VAL A 46 -4.42 9.98 24.83
CA VAL A 46 -4.31 9.15 26.05
C VAL A 46 -4.71 9.98 27.26
N ASN A 47 -5.26 9.32 28.28
CA ASN A 47 -5.57 9.94 29.56
C ASN A 47 -4.34 9.96 30.49
N ASP A 48 -4.49 10.52 31.69
CA ASP A 48 -3.42 10.66 32.68
C ASP A 48 -2.84 9.29 33.14
N ASP A 49 -3.62 8.23 33.02
CA ASP A 49 -3.15 6.85 33.26
C ASP A 49 -2.34 6.27 32.10
N GLY A 50 -2.27 6.95 30.98
CA GLY A 50 -1.59 6.50 29.77
C GLY A 50 -2.40 5.52 28.94
N LYS A 51 -3.72 5.40 29.21
CA LYS A 51 -4.64 4.59 28.39
C LYS A 51 -5.11 5.37 27.19
N VAL A 52 -5.23 4.70 26.07
CA VAL A 52 -5.79 5.24 24.82
C VAL A 52 -7.26 5.63 25.05
N THR A 53 -7.63 6.82 24.61
CA THR A 53 -8.99 7.38 24.68
C THR A 53 -9.54 7.80 23.34
N GLY A 54 -8.73 7.76 22.28
CA GLY A 54 -9.13 8.16 20.95
C GLY A 54 -7.97 8.64 20.09
N VAL A 55 -8.28 9.56 19.19
CA VAL A 55 -7.29 10.18 18.30
C VAL A 55 -7.50 11.69 18.20
N THR A 56 -6.42 12.41 17.96
CA THR A 56 -6.47 13.81 17.54
C THR A 56 -6.19 13.85 16.04
N TYR A 57 -7.05 14.53 15.28
CA TYR A 57 -6.86 14.75 13.86
C TYR A 57 -6.97 16.24 13.50
N ILE A 58 -6.40 16.58 12.36
CA ILE A 58 -6.47 17.93 11.78
C ILE A 58 -7.41 17.85 10.59
N ASP A 59 -8.45 18.66 10.60
CA ASP A 59 -9.32 18.86 9.43
C ASP A 59 -8.54 19.61 8.35
N LYS A 60 -8.46 19.03 7.15
CA LYS A 60 -7.66 19.59 6.05
C LYS A 60 -8.15 20.93 5.55
N LYS A 61 -9.45 21.21 5.67
CA LYS A 61 -10.06 22.44 5.13
C LYS A 61 -9.92 23.60 6.10
N SER A 62 -10.19 23.35 7.38
CA SER A 62 -10.17 24.38 8.42
C SER A 62 -8.82 24.52 9.12
N ALA A 63 -7.93 23.53 8.97
CA ALA A 63 -6.68 23.34 9.72
C ALA A 63 -6.89 23.27 11.26
N ASN A 64 -8.12 23.06 11.71
CA ASN A 64 -8.42 22.93 13.13
C ASN A 64 -8.15 21.50 13.62
N GLU A 65 -7.76 21.40 14.89
CA GLU A 65 -7.61 20.13 15.57
C GLU A 65 -8.94 19.70 16.19
N HIS A 66 -9.24 18.42 16.05
CA HIS A 66 -10.41 17.75 16.61
C HIS A 66 -9.99 16.50 17.36
N VAL A 67 -10.72 16.16 18.40
CA VAL A 67 -10.55 14.91 19.14
C VAL A 67 -11.73 14.01 18.88
N LEU A 68 -11.45 12.76 18.50
CA LEU A 68 -12.44 11.71 18.35
C LEU A 68 -12.19 10.65 19.42
N SER A 69 -13.17 10.46 20.29
CA SER A 69 -13.08 9.45 21.37
C SER A 69 -13.36 8.06 20.83
N ALA A 70 -12.60 7.06 21.30
CA ALA A 70 -12.77 5.66 20.95
C ALA A 70 -12.18 4.78 22.06
N ASP A 71 -12.81 3.64 22.31
CA ASP A 71 -12.33 2.63 23.26
C ASP A 71 -11.15 1.84 22.68
N ILE A 72 -11.12 1.68 21.36
CA ILE A 72 -10.08 0.96 20.63
C ILE A 72 -9.64 1.80 19.44
N VAL A 73 -8.33 1.95 19.27
CA VAL A 73 -7.72 2.63 18.11
C VAL A 73 -6.85 1.65 17.35
N ILE A 74 -7.13 1.48 16.07
CA ILE A 74 -6.33 0.64 15.16
C ILE A 74 -5.58 1.54 14.20
N LEU A 75 -4.25 1.53 14.25
CA LEU A 75 -3.40 2.25 13.32
C LEU A 75 -3.11 1.39 12.09
N ALA A 76 -3.71 1.76 10.97
CA ALA A 76 -3.50 1.12 9.67
C ALA A 76 -3.05 2.16 8.61
N ALA A 77 -2.21 3.10 9.02
CA ALA A 77 -1.79 4.25 8.24
C ALA A 77 -0.49 4.02 7.44
N SER A 78 -0.16 2.77 7.10
CA SER A 78 1.12 2.32 6.55
C SER A 78 2.30 2.41 7.52
N ALA A 79 3.46 1.90 7.12
CA ALA A 79 4.63 1.79 8.00
C ALA A 79 5.14 3.16 8.48
N CYS A 80 5.31 4.11 7.57
CA CYS A 80 5.84 5.43 7.90
C CYS A 80 4.86 6.27 8.72
N GLU A 81 3.60 6.34 8.29
CA GLU A 81 2.61 7.18 8.94
C GLU A 81 2.16 6.63 10.31
N SER A 82 2.06 5.30 10.46
CA SER A 82 1.80 4.71 11.78
C SER A 82 2.92 5.02 12.76
N ALA A 83 4.18 4.94 12.32
CA ALA A 83 5.32 5.33 13.14
C ALA A 83 5.30 6.83 13.48
N ARG A 84 4.97 7.70 12.52
CA ARG A 84 4.83 9.15 12.75
C ARG A 84 3.77 9.44 13.81
N ILE A 85 2.59 8.83 13.69
CA ILE A 85 1.50 9.00 14.65
C ILE A 85 1.94 8.56 16.05
N LEU A 86 2.59 7.41 16.18
CA LEU A 86 3.08 6.91 17.48
C LEU A 86 4.13 7.84 18.09
N LEU A 87 5.08 8.33 17.30
CA LEU A 87 6.12 9.26 17.76
C LEU A 87 5.56 10.62 18.16
N ASN A 88 4.49 11.09 17.52
CA ASN A 88 3.79 12.32 17.86
C ASN A 88 2.89 12.15 19.09
N SER A 89 2.51 10.96 19.46
CA SER A 89 1.65 10.64 20.61
C SER A 89 2.45 10.64 21.91
N LYS A 90 2.93 11.82 22.29
CA LYS A 90 3.74 12.04 23.51
C LYS A 90 2.84 12.26 24.71
N HIS A 91 3.23 11.71 25.85
CA HIS A 91 2.59 11.87 27.13
C HIS A 91 3.63 11.79 28.26
N THR A 92 3.33 12.23 29.47
CA THR A 92 4.24 12.15 30.63
C THR A 92 4.76 10.74 30.86
N LYS A 93 3.90 9.72 30.74
CA LYS A 93 4.27 8.29 30.83
C LYS A 93 4.92 7.74 29.55
N HIS A 94 4.80 8.45 28.45
CA HIS A 94 5.32 8.04 27.13
C HIS A 94 6.08 9.20 26.44
N PRO A 95 7.16 9.71 27.05
CA PRO A 95 7.83 10.94 26.58
C PRO A 95 8.49 10.77 25.21
N LYS A 96 8.78 9.54 24.80
CA LYS A 96 9.37 9.20 23.49
C LYS A 96 8.32 8.79 22.44
N GLY A 97 7.02 8.97 22.73
CA GLY A 97 5.91 8.50 21.92
C GLY A 97 5.34 7.16 22.39
N LEU A 98 4.11 6.87 21.99
CA LEU A 98 3.44 5.61 22.34
C LEU A 98 4.15 4.40 21.72
N ALA A 99 4.05 3.25 22.40
CA ALA A 99 4.66 1.97 22.00
C ALA A 99 6.17 2.04 21.76
N ASN A 100 6.87 3.08 22.24
CA ASN A 100 8.28 3.33 21.94
C ASN A 100 9.20 3.19 23.17
N SER A 101 8.89 2.31 24.09
CA SER A 101 9.75 2.01 25.26
C SER A 101 11.12 1.48 24.84
N SER A 102 11.19 0.69 23.78
CA SER A 102 12.42 0.17 23.19
C SER A 102 13.21 1.20 22.37
N GLY A 103 12.59 2.34 22.03
CA GLY A 103 13.19 3.33 21.11
C GLY A 103 13.30 2.88 19.65
N GLN A 104 12.55 1.85 19.25
CA GLN A 104 12.63 1.27 17.89
C GLN A 104 11.55 1.80 16.94
N VAL A 105 10.52 2.49 17.42
CA VAL A 105 9.49 3.07 16.54
C VAL A 105 10.12 4.06 15.58
N GLY A 106 9.82 3.90 14.28
CA GLY A 106 10.36 4.73 13.20
C GLY A 106 11.82 4.43 12.82
N LYS A 107 12.39 3.35 13.33
CA LYS A 107 13.71 2.87 12.95
C LYS A 107 13.63 1.59 12.15
N ASN A 108 14.74 1.26 11.49
CA ASN A 108 14.93 0.00 10.77
C ASN A 108 13.87 -0.22 9.66
N LEU A 109 13.47 0.85 8.99
CA LEU A 109 12.67 0.73 7.78
C LEU A 109 13.44 -0.11 6.77
N MET A 110 12.86 -1.22 6.37
CA MET A 110 13.41 -2.10 5.33
C MET A 110 12.41 -2.21 4.19
N ASP A 111 12.94 -2.08 2.99
CA ASP A 111 12.20 -2.33 1.76
C ASP A 111 12.86 -3.46 0.98
N SER A 112 12.12 -4.09 0.09
CA SER A 112 12.67 -5.05 -0.85
C SER A 112 13.53 -4.33 -1.87
N THR A 113 14.76 -4.79 -2.05
CA THR A 113 15.63 -4.32 -3.13
C THR A 113 15.51 -5.28 -4.30
N GLY A 114 15.57 -4.75 -5.51
CA GLY A 114 15.47 -5.57 -6.71
C GLY A 114 16.12 -4.91 -7.91
N ALA A 115 16.27 -5.69 -8.97
CA ALA A 115 16.69 -5.22 -10.28
C ALA A 115 15.58 -5.49 -11.29
N TRP A 116 15.35 -4.55 -12.17
CA TRP A 116 14.39 -4.70 -13.26
C TRP A 116 15.15 -5.07 -14.53
N LEU A 117 14.72 -6.17 -15.15
CA LEU A 117 15.24 -6.60 -16.43
C LEU A 117 14.09 -6.67 -17.44
N GLY A 118 14.22 -5.97 -18.54
CA GLY A 118 13.31 -6.06 -19.67
C GLY A 118 13.92 -6.94 -20.76
N ALA A 119 13.15 -7.87 -21.31
CA ALA A 119 13.60 -8.71 -22.40
C ALA A 119 12.52 -8.79 -23.48
N GLN A 120 12.97 -8.90 -24.73
CA GLN A 120 12.12 -9.26 -25.85
C GLN A 120 12.32 -10.75 -26.14
N ILE A 121 11.22 -11.47 -26.28
CA ILE A 121 11.26 -12.91 -26.59
C ILE A 121 11.02 -13.06 -28.09
N PRO A 122 12.05 -13.40 -28.89
CA PRO A 122 11.91 -13.49 -30.36
C PRO A 122 10.80 -14.46 -30.80
N ALA A 123 10.61 -15.55 -30.06
CA ALA A 123 9.57 -16.55 -30.34
C ALA A 123 8.13 -15.98 -30.26
N LEU A 124 7.93 -14.84 -29.62
CA LEU A 124 6.64 -14.18 -29.52
C LEU A 124 6.43 -13.11 -30.60
N LYS A 125 7.46 -12.82 -31.38
CA LYS A 125 7.37 -11.82 -32.45
C LYS A 125 6.39 -12.28 -33.54
N GLY A 126 5.44 -11.40 -33.88
CA GLY A 126 4.43 -11.70 -34.90
C GLY A 126 3.26 -12.56 -34.44
N ARG A 127 3.25 -13.03 -33.20
CA ARG A 127 2.06 -13.69 -32.65
C ARG A 127 0.95 -12.69 -32.39
N PRO A 128 -0.32 -13.07 -32.57
CA PRO A 128 -1.43 -12.23 -32.22
C PRO A 128 -1.35 -11.86 -30.73
N ARG A 129 -1.75 -10.66 -30.43
CA ARG A 129 -1.84 -10.20 -29.05
C ARG A 129 -2.99 -10.91 -28.37
N TYR A 130 -2.68 -11.56 -27.25
CA TYR A 130 -3.64 -12.29 -26.45
C TYR A 130 -3.78 -11.60 -25.10
N ASN A 131 -4.95 -11.20 -24.74
CA ASN A 131 -5.20 -10.42 -23.53
C ASN A 131 -6.43 -10.93 -22.77
N GLU A 132 -6.71 -12.23 -22.87
CA GLU A 132 -7.84 -12.82 -22.17
C GLU A 132 -7.57 -13.07 -20.69
N ASP A 133 -6.28 -13.09 -20.29
CA ASP A 133 -5.88 -13.37 -18.90
C ASP A 133 -5.93 -12.16 -17.98
N GLY A 134 -6.44 -11.04 -18.49
CA GLY A 134 -6.40 -9.77 -17.76
C GLY A 134 -4.98 -9.16 -17.70
N HIS A 135 -4.90 -7.86 -17.52
CA HIS A 135 -3.63 -7.14 -17.62
C HIS A 135 -2.68 -7.39 -16.43
N THR A 136 -3.21 -7.66 -15.25
CA THR A 136 -2.41 -7.84 -14.02
C THR A 136 -2.50 -9.24 -13.43
N GLY A 137 -3.27 -10.12 -14.04
CA GLY A 137 -3.39 -11.52 -13.61
C GLY A 137 -2.23 -12.41 -14.05
N ASN A 138 -1.35 -11.92 -14.90
CA ASN A 138 -0.25 -12.66 -15.50
C ASN A 138 1.10 -12.43 -14.80
N HIS A 139 1.07 -12.26 -13.51
CA HIS A 139 2.25 -12.17 -12.68
C HIS A 139 2.67 -13.58 -12.26
N LEU A 140 3.80 -14.05 -12.77
CA LEU A 140 4.42 -15.29 -12.35
C LEU A 140 5.39 -14.99 -11.21
N PHE A 141 5.13 -15.58 -10.06
CA PHE A 141 6.01 -15.49 -8.91
C PHE A 141 6.81 -16.80 -8.78
N ILE A 142 8.13 -16.70 -8.85
CA ILE A 142 9.03 -17.83 -8.67
C ILE A 142 9.72 -17.66 -7.32
N PRO A 143 9.32 -18.42 -6.29
CA PRO A 143 9.95 -18.35 -4.99
C PRO A 143 11.35 -18.93 -5.02
N TRP A 144 12.20 -18.46 -4.13
CA TRP A 144 13.52 -19.03 -3.94
C TRP A 144 13.45 -20.37 -3.19
N TRP A 145 14.07 -21.38 -3.73
CA TRP A 145 14.07 -22.75 -3.21
C TRP A 145 15.32 -23.11 -2.40
N GLY A 146 16.30 -22.21 -2.33
CA GLY A 146 17.60 -22.47 -1.73
C GLY A 146 17.66 -22.39 -0.19
N HIS A 147 16.53 -22.34 0.53
CA HIS A 147 16.49 -22.15 1.97
C HIS A 147 17.21 -23.26 2.75
N GLN A 148 17.20 -24.51 2.26
CA GLN A 148 17.92 -25.62 2.91
C GLN A 148 19.43 -25.49 2.74
N ALA A 149 19.90 -25.16 1.54
CA ALA A 149 21.31 -24.90 1.29
C ALA A 149 21.82 -23.70 2.10
N HIS A 150 21.01 -22.65 2.20
CA HIS A 150 21.32 -21.49 3.03
C HIS A 150 21.44 -21.87 4.52
N ALA A 151 20.50 -22.67 5.05
CA ALA A 151 20.55 -23.11 6.43
C ALA A 151 21.79 -23.96 6.76
N LYS A 152 22.36 -24.64 5.78
CA LYS A 152 23.61 -25.42 5.89
C LYS A 152 24.87 -24.58 5.65
N GLY A 153 24.74 -23.32 5.29
CA GLY A 153 25.88 -22.46 4.97
C GLY A 153 26.55 -22.80 3.62
N GLU A 154 25.83 -23.47 2.71
CA GLU A 154 26.34 -23.87 1.40
C GLU A 154 26.28 -22.74 0.34
N LEU A 155 25.71 -21.58 0.70
CA LEU A 155 25.55 -20.44 -0.19
C LEU A 155 26.44 -19.27 0.24
N ASP A 156 26.96 -18.55 -0.73
CA ASP A 156 27.86 -17.41 -0.56
C ASP A 156 27.13 -16.08 -0.34
N PHE A 157 25.80 -16.08 -0.28
CA PHE A 157 24.99 -14.90 -0.01
C PHE A 157 24.08 -15.10 1.21
N PRO A 158 23.82 -14.04 2.00
CA PRO A 158 23.22 -14.17 3.33
C PRO A 158 21.70 -14.35 3.34
N ARG A 159 21.00 -14.13 2.22
CA ARG A 159 19.53 -14.11 2.16
C ARG A 159 19.02 -14.61 0.83
N GLY A 160 17.73 -14.97 0.80
CA GLY A 160 17.04 -15.41 -0.41
C GLY A 160 16.57 -14.27 -1.32
N TYR A 161 16.05 -14.65 -2.46
CA TYR A 161 15.44 -13.75 -3.45
C TYR A 161 14.26 -14.46 -4.12
N HIS A 162 13.47 -13.73 -4.88
CA HIS A 162 12.45 -14.29 -5.75
C HIS A 162 12.47 -13.56 -7.09
N PHE A 163 11.86 -14.18 -8.07
CA PHE A 163 11.59 -13.53 -9.34
C PHE A 163 10.11 -13.23 -9.46
N GLU A 164 9.81 -12.04 -9.91
CA GLU A 164 8.49 -11.66 -10.36
C GLU A 164 8.55 -11.40 -11.85
N ILE A 165 7.84 -12.21 -12.63
CA ILE A 165 7.79 -12.07 -14.08
C ILE A 165 6.42 -11.56 -14.43
N SER A 166 6.34 -10.36 -14.98
CA SER A 166 5.12 -9.82 -15.56
C SER A 166 5.25 -9.76 -17.06
N SER A 167 4.21 -10.13 -17.75
CA SER A 167 4.07 -9.97 -19.17
C SER A 167 2.75 -9.26 -19.47
N GLY A 168 2.57 -8.77 -20.64
CA GLY A 168 1.33 -8.14 -21.06
C GLY A 168 1.57 -7.01 -22.04
N PHE A 169 0.49 -6.36 -22.42
CA PHE A 169 0.59 -5.19 -23.27
C PHE A 169 0.99 -3.99 -22.43
N ASN A 170 2.18 -3.47 -22.71
CA ASN A 170 2.46 -2.13 -22.26
C ASN A 170 1.41 -1.22 -22.86
N GLN A 171 0.74 -0.49 -22.03
CA GLN A 171 -0.04 0.65 -22.49
C GLN A 171 0.89 1.61 -23.23
N PRO A 172 0.40 2.32 -24.24
CA PRO A 172 1.15 3.44 -24.77
C PRO A 172 1.62 4.27 -23.59
N GLY A 173 2.93 4.40 -23.44
CA GLY A 173 3.49 5.31 -22.47
C GLY A 173 2.82 6.64 -22.71
N SER A 174 2.37 7.32 -21.68
CA SER A 174 1.74 8.64 -21.83
C SER A 174 2.69 9.69 -22.42
N GLY A 175 3.94 9.33 -22.69
CA GLY A 175 4.98 10.27 -23.12
C GLY A 175 5.29 11.35 -22.07
N VAL A 176 4.61 11.31 -20.94
CA VAL A 176 4.60 12.36 -19.92
C VAL A 176 5.39 11.91 -18.71
N SER A 177 6.61 11.46 -18.94
CA SER A 177 7.56 11.25 -17.87
C SER A 177 7.99 12.62 -17.32
N GLY A 178 7.40 13.02 -16.23
CA GLY A 178 7.82 14.19 -15.47
C GLY A 178 7.18 15.53 -15.82
N ASP A 179 6.44 15.66 -16.89
CA ASP A 179 5.69 16.89 -17.22
C ASP A 179 4.19 16.66 -16.98
N LYS A 180 3.62 17.43 -16.07
CA LYS A 180 2.18 17.35 -15.72
C LYS A 180 1.25 17.94 -16.80
N ARG A 181 1.81 18.43 -17.89
CA ARG A 181 1.09 19.07 -19.00
C ARG A 181 0.56 18.04 -19.95
N GLY A 182 0.04 17.10 -19.88
CA GLY A 182 -0.49 16.10 -20.81
C GLY A 182 -1.56 15.22 -20.19
N TYR A 183 -2.01 15.55 -19.00
CA TYR A 183 -3.09 14.84 -18.35
C TYR A 183 -4.46 15.36 -18.82
N GLY A 184 -5.35 14.47 -19.15
CA GLY A 184 -6.72 14.80 -19.50
C GLY A 184 -6.94 15.01 -21.01
N LEU A 185 -7.25 16.21 -21.44
CA LEU A 185 -7.61 16.49 -22.86
C LEU A 185 -6.46 16.25 -23.85
N GLU A 186 -5.21 16.53 -23.47
CA GLU A 186 -4.06 16.30 -24.33
C GLU A 186 -3.73 14.81 -24.54
N LEU A 187 -4.15 13.92 -23.63
CA LEU A 187 -4.03 12.48 -23.80
C LEU A 187 -5.11 11.88 -24.71
N LYS A 188 -6.11 12.67 -25.10
CA LYS A 188 -7.22 12.24 -25.96
C LYS A 188 -7.02 12.64 -27.44
N GLN A 189 -5.97 13.37 -27.73
CA GLN A 189 -5.55 13.71 -29.12
C GLN A 189 -4.55 12.67 -29.63
#